data_9fd1b216ed6494a7c5f9578bdde41374
#
_entry.id   9fd1b216ed6494a7c5f9578bdde41374
#
_cell.length_a   1.000
_cell.length_b   1.000
_cell.length_c   1.000
_cell.angle_alpha   90.00
_cell.angle_beta   90.00
_cell.angle_gamma   90.00
#
_symmetry.space_group_name_H-M   'P 1'
#
loop_
_entity.id
_entity.type
_entity.pdbx_description
1 polymer ?
#
loop_
_entity_poly.entity_id
_entity_poly.type
_entity_poly.pdbx_seq_one_letter_code
_entity_poly.pdbx_strand_id
1 'polypeptide(L)'
;MDAHIHFWDPSVLEYPWLPDALRHPHVEFEGRAVVVEADARGDELSWLERLEPEAIVAHAPLEEKPDLEALAARPLVKGVRRLLQGTDLFDAVREGVRELARHGLPFDACITQDQLPKLIALAAACDETTIVLDHLGKPRALDPWRAQLAELAGNENVVCKLSGLTTEVTGDVRPYLEHALEVFGSDRCLFGSDWPVASLTTTYEQWLDVVSGLLSEGERGGVLAANAERVYGLTRV
;
A
#
# COMPACT_ATOMS: atom_id res chain seq x y z
N MET A 1 11.93 -7.30 -3.24
CA MET A 1 10.51 -7.59 -2.93
C MET A 1 9.67 -6.35 -3.17
N ASP A 2 8.60 -6.48 -3.92
CA ASP A 2 7.66 -5.39 -4.18
C ASP A 2 6.51 -5.43 -3.16
N ALA A 3 6.28 -4.33 -2.44
CA ALA A 3 5.23 -4.28 -1.41
C ALA A 3 3.86 -3.87 -1.95
N HIS A 4 3.72 -3.62 -3.27
CA HIS A 4 2.45 -3.17 -3.85
C HIS A 4 2.38 -3.43 -5.35
N ILE A 5 1.77 -4.55 -5.72
CA ILE A 5 1.37 -4.85 -7.10
C ILE A 5 -0.11 -5.24 -7.14
N HIS A 6 -0.67 -5.24 -8.33
CA HIS A 6 -2.03 -5.73 -8.56
C HIS A 6 -2.02 -6.85 -9.59
N PHE A 7 -2.88 -7.84 -9.37
CA PHE A 7 -3.29 -8.78 -10.40
C PHE A 7 -4.76 -8.52 -10.76
N TRP A 8 -5.09 -8.66 -12.02
CA TRP A 8 -6.47 -8.61 -12.49
C TRP A 8 -6.65 -9.38 -13.80
N ASP A 9 -7.86 -9.83 -14.03
CA ASP A 9 -8.32 -10.36 -15.31
C ASP A 9 -9.73 -9.85 -15.61
N PRO A 10 -9.87 -8.85 -16.50
CA PRO A 10 -11.17 -8.27 -16.86
C PRO A 10 -12.11 -9.25 -17.58
N SER A 11 -11.63 -10.43 -17.99
CA SER A 11 -12.49 -11.48 -18.53
C SER A 11 -13.14 -12.35 -17.44
N VAL A 12 -12.62 -12.27 -16.19
CA VAL A 12 -13.08 -13.06 -15.03
C VAL A 12 -13.85 -12.22 -14.03
N LEU A 13 -13.34 -11.02 -13.73
CA LEU A 13 -13.93 -10.08 -12.76
C LEU A 13 -14.12 -8.70 -13.39
N GLU A 14 -15.09 -7.95 -12.89
CA GLU A 14 -15.37 -6.59 -13.34
C GLU A 14 -14.55 -5.58 -12.51
N TYR A 15 -13.79 -4.72 -13.19
CA TYR A 15 -13.01 -3.62 -12.60
C TYR A 15 -13.51 -2.28 -13.16
N PRO A 16 -14.50 -1.62 -12.51
CA PRO A 16 -15.15 -0.42 -13.06
C PRO A 16 -14.21 0.77 -13.27
N TRP A 17 -13.16 0.84 -12.46
CA TRP A 17 -12.17 1.92 -12.47
C TRP A 17 -11.07 1.75 -13.53
N LEU A 18 -10.90 0.52 -14.08
CA LEU A 18 -9.76 0.16 -14.91
C LEU A 18 -9.82 0.88 -16.26
N PRO A 19 -8.80 1.68 -16.63
CA PRO A 19 -8.76 2.37 -17.93
C PRO A 19 -8.54 1.37 -19.07
N ASP A 20 -8.97 1.71 -20.27
CA ASP A 20 -8.88 0.83 -21.44
C ASP A 20 -7.46 0.35 -21.73
N ALA A 21 -6.45 1.20 -21.50
CA ALA A 21 -5.04 0.86 -21.70
C ALA A 21 -4.56 -0.31 -20.80
N LEU A 22 -5.20 -0.53 -19.66
CA LEU A 22 -4.89 -1.61 -18.72
C LEU A 22 -5.92 -2.74 -18.73
N ARG A 23 -6.91 -2.70 -19.63
CA ARG A 23 -8.03 -3.66 -19.68
C ARG A 23 -7.64 -4.95 -20.39
N HIS A 24 -6.57 -5.59 -19.90
CA HIS A 24 -6.09 -6.89 -20.31
C HIS A 24 -5.58 -7.66 -19.08
N PRO A 25 -5.48 -9.01 -19.11
CA PRO A 25 -5.04 -9.78 -17.96
C PRO A 25 -3.62 -9.44 -17.50
N HIS A 26 -3.45 -9.30 -16.18
CA HIS A 26 -2.19 -9.25 -15.47
C HIS A 26 -2.29 -10.22 -14.29
N VAL A 27 -1.71 -11.40 -14.43
CA VAL A 27 -1.92 -12.52 -13.48
C VAL A 27 -0.61 -13.12 -12.98
N GLU A 28 0.51 -12.54 -13.35
CA GLU A 28 1.85 -13.00 -12.97
C GLU A 28 2.82 -11.84 -12.82
N PHE A 29 3.84 -12.05 -12.02
CA PHE A 29 4.91 -11.09 -11.77
C PHE A 29 6.24 -11.84 -11.55
N GLU A 30 7.31 -11.39 -12.20
CA GLU A 30 8.63 -11.97 -11.99
C GLU A 30 9.27 -11.41 -10.71
N GLY A 31 9.31 -12.22 -9.65
CA GLY A 31 9.90 -11.84 -8.37
C GLY A 31 8.95 -11.98 -7.20
N ARG A 32 9.43 -11.58 -6.02
CA ARG A 32 8.63 -11.62 -4.79
C ARG A 32 7.80 -10.35 -4.67
N ALA A 33 6.52 -10.52 -4.36
CA ALA A 33 5.61 -9.38 -4.23
C ALA A 33 4.45 -9.62 -3.26
N VAL A 34 3.91 -8.51 -2.74
CA VAL A 34 2.63 -8.45 -2.05
C VAL A 34 1.59 -7.98 -3.07
N VAL A 35 0.62 -8.84 -3.35
CA VAL A 35 -0.50 -8.53 -4.24
C VAL A 35 -1.60 -7.83 -3.45
N VAL A 36 -2.01 -6.67 -3.90
CA VAL A 36 -3.09 -5.89 -3.27
C VAL A 36 -4.35 -6.04 -4.12
N GLU A 37 -5.50 -6.39 -3.52
CA GLU A 37 -6.77 -6.45 -4.25
C GLU A 37 -7.02 -5.15 -5.02
N ALA A 38 -7.45 -5.27 -6.26
CA ALA A 38 -7.61 -4.15 -7.19
C ALA A 38 -9.04 -3.55 -7.21
N ASP A 39 -9.84 -3.82 -6.17
CA ASP A 39 -11.22 -3.33 -6.02
C ASP A 39 -12.16 -3.81 -7.15
N ALA A 40 -12.11 -5.11 -7.43
CA ALA A 40 -13.03 -5.76 -8.35
C ALA A 40 -14.45 -5.86 -7.76
N ARG A 41 -15.43 -5.95 -8.64
CA ARG A 41 -16.76 -6.46 -8.28
C ARG A 41 -16.71 -8.00 -8.27
N GLY A 42 -17.10 -8.59 -7.14
CA GLY A 42 -17.12 -10.05 -6.94
C GLY A 42 -16.08 -10.52 -5.91
N ASP A 43 -15.80 -11.81 -5.90
CA ASP A 43 -14.88 -12.43 -4.94
C ASP A 43 -13.44 -12.42 -5.48
N GLU A 44 -12.82 -11.23 -5.44
CA GLU A 44 -11.45 -11.02 -5.91
C GLU A 44 -10.44 -11.81 -5.06
N LEU A 45 -10.62 -11.82 -3.74
CA LEU A 45 -9.73 -12.51 -2.83
C LEU A 45 -9.62 -13.99 -3.15
N SER A 46 -10.75 -14.70 -3.31
CA SER A 46 -10.73 -16.13 -3.66
C SER A 46 -10.19 -16.37 -5.08
N TRP A 47 -10.31 -15.39 -5.97
CA TRP A 47 -9.68 -15.49 -7.29
C TRP A 47 -8.16 -15.34 -7.20
N LEU A 48 -7.66 -14.35 -6.43
CA LEU A 48 -6.22 -14.14 -6.21
C LEU A 48 -5.57 -15.37 -5.53
N GLU A 49 -6.22 -15.96 -4.54
CA GLU A 49 -5.68 -17.16 -3.88
C GLU A 49 -5.43 -18.33 -4.83
N ARG A 50 -6.22 -18.46 -5.90
CA ARG A 50 -5.98 -19.49 -6.92
C ARG A 50 -4.75 -19.26 -7.80
N LEU A 51 -4.24 -18.02 -7.80
CA LEU A 51 -2.97 -17.65 -8.46
C LEU A 51 -1.75 -17.91 -7.56
N GLU A 52 -1.98 -18.28 -6.29
CA GLU A 52 -0.96 -18.62 -5.30
C GLU A 52 0.16 -17.56 -5.13
N PRO A 53 -0.17 -16.26 -5.01
CA PRO A 53 0.85 -15.24 -4.76
C PRO A 53 1.50 -15.47 -3.38
N GLU A 54 2.67 -14.84 -3.15
CA GLU A 54 3.36 -14.96 -1.86
C GLU A 54 2.56 -14.34 -0.70
N ALA A 55 1.87 -13.24 -0.96
CA ALA A 55 1.06 -12.53 0.02
C ALA A 55 -0.07 -11.73 -0.66
N ILE A 56 -1.18 -11.57 0.05
CA ILE A 56 -2.32 -10.75 -0.37
C ILE A 56 -2.63 -9.72 0.71
N VAL A 57 -2.81 -8.47 0.30
CA VAL A 57 -3.51 -7.45 1.07
C VAL A 57 -4.95 -7.45 0.61
N ALA A 58 -5.83 -7.97 1.48
CA ALA A 58 -7.23 -8.17 1.16
C ALA A 58 -8.07 -6.90 1.41
N HIS A 59 -9.06 -6.65 0.57
CA HIS A 59 -10.05 -5.61 0.83
C HIS A 59 -11.02 -6.05 1.92
N ALA A 60 -11.31 -5.16 2.90
CA ALA A 60 -12.39 -5.38 3.85
C ALA A 60 -13.12 -4.08 4.21
N PRO A 61 -14.46 -4.08 4.20
CA PRO A 61 -15.28 -2.95 4.64
C PRO A 61 -15.29 -2.86 6.18
N LEU A 62 -14.20 -2.35 6.76
CA LEU A 62 -13.95 -2.34 8.22
C LEU A 62 -15.05 -1.62 9.01
N GLU A 63 -15.78 -0.68 8.38
CA GLU A 63 -16.95 0.00 8.94
C GLU A 63 -18.16 -0.92 9.14
N GLU A 64 -18.22 -2.03 8.42
CA GLU A 64 -19.29 -3.03 8.47
C GLU A 64 -19.00 -4.20 9.42
N LYS A 65 -17.86 -4.16 10.12
CA LYS A 65 -17.39 -5.20 11.06
C LYS A 65 -17.31 -6.59 10.40
N PRO A 66 -16.49 -6.74 9.36
CA PRO A 66 -16.30 -8.02 8.69
C PRO A 66 -15.71 -9.06 9.66
N ASP A 67 -15.85 -10.33 9.31
CA ASP A 67 -15.21 -11.42 10.06
C ASP A 67 -13.68 -11.44 9.84
N LEU A 68 -12.96 -10.67 10.68
CA LEU A 68 -11.52 -10.53 10.59
C LEU A 68 -10.78 -11.81 11.05
N GLU A 69 -11.38 -12.63 11.90
CA GLU A 69 -10.82 -13.92 12.31
C GLU A 69 -10.80 -14.89 11.11
N ALA A 70 -11.92 -14.98 10.38
CA ALA A 70 -11.97 -15.80 9.16
C ALA A 70 -11.02 -15.27 8.07
N LEU A 71 -10.87 -13.95 7.96
CA LEU A 71 -9.93 -13.34 7.01
C LEU A 71 -8.48 -13.66 7.37
N ALA A 72 -8.10 -13.50 8.64
CA ALA A 72 -6.76 -13.78 9.16
C ALA A 72 -6.40 -15.28 9.11
N ALA A 73 -7.39 -16.17 9.13
CA ALA A 73 -7.19 -17.60 8.99
C ALA A 73 -6.79 -18.02 7.55
N ARG A 74 -6.93 -17.14 6.56
CA ARG A 74 -6.51 -17.40 5.17
C ARG A 74 -4.98 -17.25 5.06
N PRO A 75 -4.24 -18.29 4.68
CA PRO A 75 -2.77 -18.31 4.81
C PRO A 75 -2.05 -17.23 3.98
N LEU A 76 -2.63 -16.85 2.84
CA LEU A 76 -2.03 -15.86 1.93
C LEU A 76 -2.39 -14.41 2.31
N VAL A 77 -3.39 -14.19 3.16
CA VAL A 77 -3.75 -12.85 3.64
C VAL A 77 -2.72 -12.40 4.67
N LYS A 78 -2.04 -11.28 4.38
CA LYS A 78 -0.97 -10.70 5.19
C LYS A 78 -1.21 -9.24 5.57
N GLY A 79 -2.28 -8.65 5.08
CA GLY A 79 -2.70 -7.30 5.40
C GLY A 79 -4.14 -7.05 4.96
N VAL A 80 -4.69 -5.94 5.38
CA VAL A 80 -6.05 -5.51 5.02
C VAL A 80 -6.02 -4.09 4.48
N ARG A 81 -6.68 -3.88 3.35
CA ARG A 81 -6.88 -2.56 2.76
C ARG A 81 -8.34 -2.14 2.82
N ARG A 82 -8.57 -0.89 3.18
CA ARG A 82 -9.81 -0.17 2.92
C ARG A 82 -9.49 1.08 2.14
N LEU A 83 -10.07 1.22 0.94
CA LEU A 83 -9.95 2.44 0.15
C LEU A 83 -10.70 3.56 0.87
N LEU A 84 -9.97 4.47 1.48
CA LEU A 84 -10.52 5.66 2.14
C LEU A 84 -10.53 6.88 1.21
N GLN A 85 -9.84 6.78 0.07
CA GLN A 85 -9.76 7.84 -0.93
C GLN A 85 -11.14 8.36 -1.30
N GLY A 86 -11.35 9.68 -1.12
CA GLY A 86 -12.60 10.34 -1.44
C GLY A 86 -13.78 10.03 -0.52
N THR A 87 -13.54 9.31 0.61
CA THR A 87 -14.58 8.98 1.61
C THR A 87 -14.40 9.78 2.90
N ASP A 88 -15.40 9.70 3.79
CA ASP A 88 -15.32 10.23 5.17
C ASP A 88 -15.53 9.10 6.20
N LEU A 89 -14.92 7.94 5.95
CA LEU A 89 -15.10 6.73 6.76
C LEU A 89 -14.11 6.59 7.92
N PHE A 90 -13.20 7.55 8.15
CA PHE A 90 -12.12 7.44 9.14
C PHE A 90 -12.59 7.10 10.56
N ASP A 91 -13.69 7.71 11.02
CA ASP A 91 -14.26 7.38 12.31
C ASP A 91 -14.96 6.02 12.30
N ALA A 92 -15.62 5.66 11.21
CA ALA A 92 -16.36 4.42 11.07
C ALA A 92 -15.44 3.18 11.01
N VAL A 93 -14.27 3.29 10.36
CA VAL A 93 -13.31 2.19 10.27
C VAL A 93 -12.45 2.01 11.50
N ARG A 94 -12.42 2.97 12.44
CA ARG A 94 -11.49 3.00 13.59
C ARG A 94 -11.51 1.71 14.41
N GLU A 95 -12.68 1.20 14.72
CA GLU A 95 -12.80 -0.03 15.51
C GLU A 95 -12.27 -1.25 14.76
N GLY A 96 -12.59 -1.36 13.45
CA GLY A 96 -12.05 -2.41 12.61
C GLY A 96 -10.53 -2.34 12.47
N VAL A 97 -9.97 -1.12 12.32
CA VAL A 97 -8.50 -0.93 12.29
C VAL A 97 -7.84 -1.38 13.59
N ARG A 98 -8.42 -1.06 14.75
CA ARG A 98 -7.91 -1.56 16.05
C ARG A 98 -7.97 -3.08 16.17
N GLU A 99 -9.04 -3.68 15.67
CA GLU A 99 -9.22 -5.13 15.73
C GLU A 99 -8.14 -5.87 14.91
N LEU A 100 -7.65 -5.29 13.81
CA LEU A 100 -6.58 -5.87 12.99
C LEU A 100 -5.31 -6.17 13.79
N ALA A 101 -4.98 -5.36 14.80
CA ALA A 101 -3.82 -5.59 15.67
C ALA A 101 -3.88 -6.95 16.38
N ARG A 102 -5.07 -7.40 16.81
CA ARG A 102 -5.27 -8.70 17.48
C ARG A 102 -4.97 -9.88 16.56
N HIS A 103 -5.09 -9.66 15.27
CA HIS A 103 -4.82 -10.67 14.24
C HIS A 103 -3.41 -10.52 13.63
N GLY A 104 -2.63 -9.51 14.07
CA GLY A 104 -1.32 -9.21 13.51
C GLY A 104 -1.34 -8.76 12.05
N LEU A 105 -2.47 -8.21 11.58
CA LEU A 105 -2.63 -7.73 10.21
C LEU A 105 -2.39 -6.22 10.14
N PRO A 106 -1.47 -5.72 9.30
CA PRO A 106 -1.34 -4.31 9.01
C PRO A 106 -2.56 -3.79 8.23
N PHE A 107 -2.81 -2.48 8.38
CA PHE A 107 -3.83 -1.74 7.66
C PHE A 107 -3.21 -0.90 6.55
N ASP A 108 -3.46 -1.24 5.30
CA ASP A 108 -3.04 -0.46 4.13
C ASP A 108 -4.05 0.68 3.89
N ALA A 109 -3.59 1.91 4.11
CA ALA A 109 -4.40 3.11 4.01
C ALA A 109 -4.19 3.80 2.66
N CYS A 110 -5.11 3.59 1.72
CA CYS A 110 -5.13 4.32 0.45
C CYS A 110 -5.99 5.58 0.61
N ILE A 111 -5.33 6.73 0.62
CA ILE A 111 -5.92 8.05 0.84
C ILE A 111 -5.41 9.07 -0.17
N THR A 112 -6.00 10.27 -0.19
CA THR A 112 -5.48 11.44 -0.89
C THR A 112 -4.84 12.43 0.08
N GLN A 113 -4.00 13.33 -0.44
CA GLN A 113 -3.27 14.33 0.35
C GLN A 113 -4.14 15.09 1.35
N ASP A 114 -5.34 15.50 0.95
CA ASP A 114 -6.27 16.27 1.79
C ASP A 114 -6.84 15.46 2.97
N GLN A 115 -6.67 14.14 2.95
CA GLN A 115 -7.11 13.23 4.01
C GLN A 115 -5.99 12.91 5.03
N LEU A 116 -4.74 13.36 4.81
CA LEU A 116 -3.63 13.14 5.75
C LEU A 116 -3.96 13.54 7.20
N PRO A 117 -4.59 14.71 7.49
CA PRO A 117 -4.96 15.05 8.87
C PRO A 117 -5.89 14.02 9.54
N LYS A 118 -6.78 13.40 8.77
CA LYS A 118 -7.67 12.34 9.28
C LYS A 118 -6.92 11.04 9.55
N LEU A 119 -5.96 10.69 8.68
CA LEU A 119 -5.12 9.52 8.89
C LEU A 119 -4.18 9.71 10.09
N ILE A 120 -3.65 10.91 10.34
CA ILE A 120 -2.87 11.23 11.53
C ILE A 120 -3.70 10.93 12.80
N ALA A 121 -4.95 11.41 12.85
CA ALA A 121 -5.83 11.15 13.98
C ALA A 121 -6.19 9.66 14.13
N LEU A 122 -6.39 8.94 13.01
CA LEU A 122 -6.65 7.51 13.02
C LEU A 122 -5.43 6.73 13.52
N ALA A 123 -4.22 7.06 13.06
CA ALA A 123 -2.97 6.41 13.46
C ALA A 123 -2.70 6.57 14.95
N ALA A 124 -2.88 7.77 15.49
CA ALA A 124 -2.76 8.03 16.92
C ALA A 124 -3.82 7.30 17.77
N ALA A 125 -5.01 7.06 17.22
CA ALA A 125 -6.08 6.33 17.90
C ALA A 125 -5.95 4.80 17.80
N CYS A 126 -5.13 4.28 16.87
CA CYS A 126 -4.94 2.86 16.57
C CYS A 126 -3.45 2.48 16.66
N ASP A 127 -2.78 2.90 17.73
CA ASP A 127 -1.33 2.83 17.94
C ASP A 127 -0.76 1.40 17.99
N GLU A 128 -1.58 0.40 18.28
CA GLU A 128 -1.20 -1.02 18.25
C GLU A 128 -1.25 -1.64 16.84
N THR A 129 -1.91 -0.97 15.87
CA THR A 129 -2.04 -1.47 14.49
C THR A 129 -0.96 -0.84 13.62
N THR A 130 -0.19 -1.65 12.91
CA THR A 130 0.70 -1.12 11.87
C THR A 130 -0.14 -0.55 10.73
N ILE A 131 0.03 0.75 10.45
CA ILE A 131 -0.63 1.44 9.33
C ILE A 131 0.37 1.64 8.21
N VAL A 132 0.03 1.17 7.03
CA VAL A 132 0.84 1.30 5.82
C VAL A 132 0.24 2.39 4.95
N LEU A 133 0.92 3.52 4.82
CA LEU A 133 0.48 4.59 3.93
C LEU A 133 0.77 4.22 2.48
N ASP A 134 -0.26 3.96 1.67
CA ASP A 134 -0.11 3.73 0.23
C ASP A 134 0.27 5.02 -0.50
N HIS A 135 1.20 4.92 -1.45
CA HIS A 135 1.53 5.96 -2.44
C HIS A 135 1.85 7.32 -1.83
N LEU A 136 2.55 7.35 -0.67
CA LEU A 136 2.88 8.58 0.06
C LEU A 136 1.65 9.47 0.34
N GLY A 137 0.45 8.90 0.40
CA GLY A 137 -0.81 9.64 0.55
C GLY A 137 -1.22 10.43 -0.68
N LYS A 138 -0.78 10.03 -1.87
CA LYS A 138 -1.12 10.61 -3.18
C LYS A 138 -0.96 12.13 -3.19
N PRO A 139 0.29 12.63 -3.08
CA PRO A 139 0.57 14.07 -3.04
C PRO A 139 0.20 14.75 -4.36
N ARG A 140 -0.41 15.93 -4.28
CA ARG A 140 -0.71 16.81 -5.43
C ARG A 140 0.24 18.00 -5.51
N ALA A 141 0.77 18.41 -4.35
CA ALA A 141 1.72 19.51 -4.23
C ALA A 141 2.59 19.28 -2.98
N LEU A 142 3.82 19.83 -3.00
CA LEU A 142 4.76 19.67 -1.89
C LEU A 142 4.22 20.30 -0.58
N ASP A 143 3.58 21.46 -0.65
CA ASP A 143 2.94 22.09 0.49
C ASP A 143 1.40 22.03 0.33
N PRO A 144 0.64 21.73 1.37
CA PRO A 144 1.03 21.43 2.76
C PRO A 144 1.46 19.97 3.03
N TRP A 145 1.57 19.10 2.00
CA TRP A 145 1.84 17.67 2.12
C TRP A 145 3.10 17.37 2.98
N ARG A 146 4.20 18.12 2.80
CA ARG A 146 5.44 17.92 3.57
C ARG A 146 5.21 18.01 5.08
N ALA A 147 4.54 19.05 5.54
CA ALA A 147 4.27 19.22 6.96
C ALA A 147 3.36 18.12 7.50
N GLN A 148 2.33 17.75 6.75
CA GLN A 148 1.37 16.71 7.12
C GLN A 148 2.02 15.32 7.13
N LEU A 149 2.91 15.02 6.16
CA LEU A 149 3.63 13.75 6.14
C LEU A 149 4.60 13.64 7.32
N ALA A 150 5.30 14.72 7.66
CA ALA A 150 6.17 14.76 8.82
C ALA A 150 5.40 14.56 10.14
N GLU A 151 4.20 15.16 10.26
CA GLU A 151 3.32 14.92 11.41
C GLU A 151 2.85 13.47 11.47
N LEU A 152 2.43 12.88 10.35
CA LEU A 152 2.05 11.46 10.27
C LEU A 152 3.21 10.54 10.67
N ALA A 153 4.42 10.83 10.21
CA ALA A 153 5.63 10.06 10.51
C ALA A 153 6.01 10.08 12.00
N GLY A 154 5.48 11.04 12.76
CA GLY A 154 5.58 11.09 14.23
C GLY A 154 4.85 9.92 14.93
N ASN A 155 3.93 9.22 14.26
CA ASN A 155 3.31 8.01 14.77
C ASN A 155 4.20 6.80 14.43
N GLU A 156 4.77 6.13 15.44
CA GLU A 156 5.73 5.03 15.25
C GLU A 156 5.13 3.80 14.57
N ASN A 157 3.80 3.63 14.68
CA ASN A 157 3.05 2.55 14.03
C ASN A 157 2.80 2.78 12.54
N VAL A 158 3.26 3.88 11.96
CA VAL A 158 3.06 4.19 10.53
C VAL A 158 4.32 3.90 9.73
N VAL A 159 4.15 3.20 8.61
CA VAL A 159 5.17 2.98 7.56
C VAL A 159 4.64 3.53 6.23
N CYS A 160 5.55 3.82 5.30
CA CYS A 160 5.21 4.49 4.04
C CYS A 160 5.64 3.67 2.83
N LYS A 161 4.74 3.40 1.89
CA LYS A 161 5.08 2.82 0.59
C LYS A 161 5.55 3.89 -0.38
N LEU A 162 6.77 3.73 -0.85
CA LEU A 162 7.35 4.50 -1.95
C LEU A 162 6.84 3.91 -3.27
N SER A 163 5.62 4.28 -3.67
CA SER A 163 4.90 3.70 -4.82
C SER A 163 3.94 4.70 -5.45
N GLY A 164 3.45 4.44 -6.67
CA GLY A 164 2.32 5.12 -7.31
C GLY A 164 2.49 6.62 -7.61
N LEU A 165 3.66 7.22 -7.40
CA LEU A 165 3.84 8.66 -7.53
C LEU A 165 3.76 9.17 -8.97
N THR A 166 4.21 8.37 -9.94
CA THR A 166 4.28 8.81 -11.34
C THR A 166 2.91 9.02 -11.97
N THR A 167 1.86 8.41 -11.40
CA THR A 167 0.46 8.61 -11.81
C THR A 167 -0.21 9.79 -11.09
N GLU A 168 0.34 10.22 -9.95
CA GLU A 168 -0.24 11.28 -9.11
C GLU A 168 0.47 12.64 -9.32
N VAL A 169 1.79 12.62 -9.57
CA VAL A 169 2.63 13.81 -9.65
C VAL A 169 3.12 14.03 -11.07
N THR A 170 2.93 15.24 -11.60
CA THR A 170 3.53 15.65 -12.86
C THR A 170 4.91 16.25 -12.60
N GLY A 171 5.95 15.71 -13.25
CA GLY A 171 7.32 16.22 -13.15
C GLY A 171 8.22 15.39 -12.26
N ASP A 172 9.13 16.04 -11.52
CA ASP A 172 10.14 15.34 -10.69
C ASP A 172 9.53 14.80 -9.40
N VAL A 173 9.56 13.48 -9.24
CA VAL A 173 9.03 12.78 -8.06
C VAL A 173 10.05 12.69 -6.91
N ARG A 174 11.35 12.95 -7.17
CA ARG A 174 12.42 12.82 -6.17
C ARG A 174 12.20 13.66 -4.91
N PRO A 175 11.77 14.94 -4.97
CA PRO A 175 11.54 15.72 -3.76
C PRO A 175 10.51 15.11 -2.79
N TYR A 176 9.57 14.32 -3.31
CA TYR A 176 8.58 13.60 -2.48
C TYR A 176 9.21 12.36 -1.84
N LEU A 177 9.97 11.59 -2.59
CA LEU A 177 10.66 10.40 -2.09
C LEU A 177 11.73 10.76 -1.05
N GLU A 178 12.54 11.79 -1.32
CA GLU A 178 13.56 12.28 -0.39
C GLU A 178 12.95 12.73 0.93
N HIS A 179 11.83 13.48 0.88
CA HIS A 179 11.15 13.92 2.09
C HIS A 179 10.53 12.74 2.86
N ALA A 180 9.94 11.76 2.18
CA ALA A 180 9.43 10.57 2.86
C ALA A 180 10.55 9.78 3.56
N LEU A 181 11.71 9.59 2.90
CA LEU A 181 12.89 8.96 3.49
C LEU A 181 13.45 9.76 4.67
N GLU A 182 13.43 11.11 4.59
CA GLU A 182 13.85 11.99 5.67
C GLU A 182 12.98 11.83 6.93
N VAL A 183 11.64 11.84 6.78
CA VAL A 183 10.74 11.91 7.95
C VAL A 183 10.39 10.54 8.52
N PHE A 184 10.30 9.49 7.70
CA PHE A 184 10.06 8.12 8.17
C PHE A 184 11.35 7.37 8.51
N GLY A 185 12.48 7.77 7.92
CA GLY A 185 13.69 6.95 7.91
C GLY A 185 13.57 5.73 6.98
N SER A 186 14.71 5.20 6.54
CA SER A 186 14.75 4.03 5.64
C SER A 186 14.09 2.79 6.22
N ASP A 187 14.08 2.62 7.55
CA ASP A 187 13.49 1.43 8.21
C ASP A 187 11.96 1.38 8.18
N ARG A 188 11.31 2.52 7.92
CA ARG A 188 9.84 2.62 7.80
C ARG A 188 9.37 2.95 6.38
N CYS A 189 10.25 2.85 5.38
CA CYS A 189 9.90 2.99 3.98
C CYS A 189 9.93 1.63 3.28
N LEU A 190 8.93 1.35 2.43
CA LEU A 190 8.80 0.12 1.66
C LEU A 190 8.77 0.46 0.17
N PHE A 191 9.57 -0.24 -0.63
CA PHE A 191 9.43 -0.17 -2.07
C PHE A 191 8.13 -0.83 -2.53
N GLY A 192 7.39 -0.16 -3.40
CA GLY A 192 6.27 -0.70 -4.15
C GLY A 192 6.24 -0.10 -5.55
N SER A 193 5.91 -0.88 -6.55
CA SER A 193 5.84 -0.38 -7.92
C SER A 193 4.48 0.22 -8.28
N ASP A 194 3.42 -0.27 -7.66
CA ASP A 194 2.04 -0.05 -8.12
C ASP A 194 1.82 -0.64 -9.53
N TRP A 195 2.55 -1.74 -9.83
CA TRP A 195 2.44 -2.42 -11.11
C TRP A 195 1.13 -3.24 -11.20
N PRO A 196 0.42 -3.23 -12.32
CA PRO A 196 0.74 -2.59 -13.59
C PRO A 196 0.16 -1.17 -13.76
N VAL A 197 -0.46 -0.57 -12.74
CA VAL A 197 -1.01 0.81 -12.82
C VAL A 197 0.08 1.82 -13.22
N ALA A 198 1.27 1.68 -12.66
CA ALA A 198 2.42 2.53 -12.97
C ALA A 198 2.82 2.51 -14.45
N SER A 199 2.48 1.45 -15.21
CA SER A 199 2.80 1.36 -16.63
C SER A 199 2.15 2.45 -17.51
N LEU A 200 1.15 3.13 -16.96
CA LEU A 200 0.56 4.30 -17.62
C LEU A 200 1.54 5.48 -17.80
N THR A 201 2.59 5.53 -16.97
CA THR A 201 3.48 6.69 -16.91
C THR A 201 4.97 6.35 -16.80
N THR A 202 5.34 5.11 -16.47
CA THR A 202 6.73 4.68 -16.29
C THR A 202 6.89 3.19 -16.58
N THR A 203 8.12 2.66 -16.57
CA THR A 203 8.37 1.22 -16.52
C THR A 203 8.74 0.80 -15.10
N TYR A 204 8.64 -0.51 -14.83
CA TYR A 204 9.03 -1.08 -13.53
C TYR A 204 10.50 -0.76 -13.20
N GLU A 205 11.40 -0.97 -14.18
CA GLU A 205 12.82 -0.74 -14.03
C GLU A 205 13.13 0.73 -13.77
N GLN A 206 12.48 1.65 -14.51
CA GLN A 206 12.66 3.09 -14.29
C GLN A 206 12.25 3.51 -12.88
N TRP A 207 11.13 2.98 -12.38
CA TRP A 207 10.68 3.27 -11.02
C TRP A 207 11.65 2.71 -9.98
N LEU A 208 12.09 1.46 -10.16
CA LEU A 208 13.08 0.82 -9.29
C LEU A 208 14.39 1.61 -9.27
N ASP A 209 14.87 2.07 -10.43
CA ASP A 209 16.10 2.89 -10.55
C ASP A 209 15.95 4.24 -9.84
N VAL A 210 14.80 4.90 -9.95
CA VAL A 210 14.53 6.17 -9.26
C VAL A 210 14.59 5.98 -7.73
N VAL A 211 13.88 4.99 -7.19
CA VAL A 211 13.86 4.75 -5.74
C VAL A 211 15.24 4.28 -5.25
N SER A 212 15.84 3.29 -5.92
CA SER A 212 17.14 2.73 -5.50
C SER A 212 18.30 3.72 -5.61
N GLY A 213 18.18 4.67 -6.54
CA GLY A 213 19.16 5.74 -6.73
C GLY A 213 19.22 6.76 -5.58
N LEU A 214 18.16 6.85 -4.76
CA LEU A 214 18.09 7.70 -3.58
C LEU A 214 18.63 7.01 -2.31
N LEU A 215 18.82 5.68 -2.36
CA LEU A 215 19.21 4.88 -1.20
C LEU A 215 20.71 4.63 -1.16
N SER A 216 21.31 4.78 0.01
CA SER A 216 22.65 4.27 0.27
C SER A 216 22.70 2.75 0.18
N GLU A 217 23.89 2.17 0.06
CA GLU A 217 24.07 0.71 0.00
C GLU A 217 23.48 0.01 1.24
N GLY A 218 23.62 0.63 2.43
CA GLY A 218 23.10 0.08 3.69
C GLY A 218 21.57 0.09 3.78
N GLU A 219 20.89 1.02 3.11
CA GLU A 219 19.43 1.18 3.15
C GLU A 219 18.69 0.29 2.14
N ARG A 220 19.35 -0.03 1.01
CA ARG A 220 18.73 -0.78 -0.10
C ARG A 220 18.11 -2.08 0.34
N GLY A 221 18.82 -2.87 1.15
CA GLY A 221 18.31 -4.15 1.64
C GLY A 221 17.04 -4.03 2.49
N GLY A 222 16.92 -2.96 3.28
CA GLY A 222 15.74 -2.62 4.08
C GLY A 222 14.58 -2.22 3.19
N VAL A 223 14.73 -1.10 2.48
CA VAL A 223 13.64 -0.48 1.70
C VAL A 223 13.15 -1.37 0.56
N LEU A 224 14.07 -2.04 -0.16
CA LEU A 224 13.72 -2.86 -1.33
C LEU A 224 13.21 -4.27 -0.97
N ALA A 225 13.32 -4.70 0.31
CA ALA A 225 12.85 -6.04 0.68
C ALA A 225 12.50 -6.20 2.17
N ALA A 226 13.47 -6.08 3.10
CA ALA A 226 13.32 -6.56 4.47
C ALA A 226 12.22 -5.85 5.26
N ASN A 227 11.94 -4.58 4.95
CA ASN A 227 10.86 -3.84 5.60
C ASN A 227 9.48 -4.41 5.24
N ALA A 228 9.26 -4.73 3.95
CA ALA A 228 8.02 -5.38 3.52
C ALA A 228 7.87 -6.78 4.13
N GLU A 229 8.96 -7.57 4.15
CA GLU A 229 8.97 -8.89 4.82
C GLU A 229 8.57 -8.77 6.29
N ARG A 230 9.09 -7.80 7.01
CA ARG A 230 8.77 -7.55 8.42
C ARG A 230 7.33 -7.09 8.60
N VAL A 231 6.87 -6.11 7.80
CA VAL A 231 5.52 -5.53 7.93
C VAL A 231 4.44 -6.56 7.64
N TYR A 232 4.62 -7.38 6.61
CA TYR A 232 3.64 -8.40 6.21
C TYR A 232 3.93 -9.80 6.79
N GLY A 233 4.86 -9.92 7.73
CA GLY A 233 5.15 -11.18 8.42
C GLY A 233 5.64 -12.29 7.48
N LEU A 234 6.41 -11.95 6.44
CA LEU A 234 6.91 -12.90 5.46
C LEU A 234 8.30 -13.40 5.87
N THR A 235 8.51 -14.71 5.77
CA THR A 235 9.80 -15.32 6.06
C THR A 235 10.67 -15.33 4.79
N ARG A 236 11.97 -15.06 4.96
CA ARG A 236 12.94 -15.32 3.89
C ARG A 236 13.01 -16.83 3.66
N VAL A 237 12.68 -17.26 2.47
CA VAL A 237 12.90 -18.65 2.01
C VAL A 237 14.36 -18.81 1.60
#